data_ef8c0809ccd88da4d2b84e9b9bb08e08
#
_entry.id   ef8c0809ccd88da4d2b84e9b9bb08e08
#
_cell.length_a   1.000
_cell.length_b   1.000
_cell.length_c   1.000
_cell.angle_alpha   90.00
_cell.angle_beta   90.00
_cell.angle_gamma   90.00
#
_symmetry.space_group_name_H-M   'P 1'
#
loop_
_entity.id
_entity.type
_entity.pdbx_description
1 polymer ?
#
loop_
_entity_poly.entity_id
_entity_poly.type
_entity_poly.pdbx_seq_one_letter_code
_entity_poly.pdbx_strand_id
1 'polypeptide(L)'
;TGSIAMDDKLLVEFVDPLMMDWDPGLVDPQLSKGVAIKPLRTDPYTQEVSFLYCSPPHRVPLGMAKPQWTHPMVEELYVLEGDYVWGDLGRMRRGGYCWWREDVYHGPSGTDTGYNLFVRTVGGPLVNHFATDKQPFTWTPAHRPVLPPELAPYGQPLPDTPNY
;
A
#
# COMPACT_ATOMS: atom_id res chain seq x y z
N THR A 1 -1.90 -37.35 -17.44
CA THR A 1 -1.42 -36.43 -16.37
C THR A 1 -0.06 -35.91 -16.81
N GLY A 2 -0.07 -34.85 -17.63
CA GLY A 2 1.12 -34.16 -18.04
C GLY A 2 1.65 -33.34 -16.84
N SER A 3 2.83 -33.67 -16.33
CA SER A 3 3.62 -32.80 -15.48
C SER A 3 3.97 -31.58 -16.32
N ILE A 4 3.43 -30.43 -15.99
CA ILE A 4 3.95 -29.16 -16.51
C ILE A 4 5.33 -29.04 -15.89
N ALA A 5 6.37 -29.17 -16.71
CA ALA A 5 7.72 -28.83 -16.29
C ALA A 5 7.70 -27.34 -15.92
N MET A 6 7.84 -27.03 -14.64
CA MET A 6 8.04 -25.64 -14.20
C MET A 6 9.31 -25.15 -14.89
N ASP A 7 9.20 -24.06 -15.64
CA ASP A 7 10.38 -23.39 -16.17
C ASP A 7 11.22 -22.91 -14.99
N ASP A 8 12.39 -23.54 -14.78
CA ASP A 8 13.31 -23.19 -13.69
C ASP A 8 13.67 -21.70 -13.63
N LYS A 9 13.51 -20.99 -14.75
CA LYS A 9 13.68 -19.53 -14.83
C LYS A 9 12.65 -18.74 -14.02
N LEU A 10 11.49 -19.33 -13.69
CA LEU A 10 10.45 -18.68 -12.88
C LEU A 10 10.70 -18.82 -11.38
N LEU A 11 11.68 -19.59 -10.95
CA LEU A 11 11.97 -19.84 -9.55
C LEU A 11 12.81 -18.72 -8.89
N VAL A 12 13.51 -17.92 -9.70
CA VAL A 12 14.36 -16.83 -9.19
C VAL A 12 14.22 -15.63 -10.11
N GLU A 13 13.83 -14.49 -9.53
CA GLU A 13 13.79 -13.19 -10.20
C GLU A 13 14.63 -12.18 -9.43
N PHE A 14 15.37 -11.36 -10.18
CA PHE A 14 16.08 -10.19 -9.67
C PHE A 14 15.58 -8.95 -10.38
N VAL A 15 15.11 -7.98 -9.62
CA VAL A 15 14.62 -6.70 -10.14
C VAL A 15 15.37 -5.58 -9.46
N ASP A 16 15.95 -4.67 -10.23
CA ASP A 16 16.51 -3.43 -9.72
C ASP A 16 15.52 -2.28 -9.94
N PRO A 17 14.80 -1.83 -8.90
CA PRO A 17 13.82 -0.76 -9.04
C PRO A 17 14.42 0.58 -9.46
N LEU A 18 15.72 0.79 -9.29
CA LEU A 18 16.40 2.02 -9.72
C LEU A 18 16.49 2.10 -11.24
N MET A 19 16.46 0.94 -11.91
CA MET A 19 16.49 0.84 -13.38
C MET A 19 15.10 0.84 -14.02
N MET A 20 14.05 1.00 -13.23
CA MET A 20 12.67 0.98 -13.70
C MET A 20 12.07 2.40 -13.67
N ASP A 21 11.24 2.70 -14.66
CA ASP A 21 10.44 3.91 -14.65
C ASP A 21 9.18 3.74 -13.79
N TRP A 22 8.73 4.85 -13.20
CA TRP A 22 7.44 4.92 -12.56
C TRP A 22 6.32 4.96 -13.61
N ASP A 23 5.36 4.07 -13.51
CA ASP A 23 4.23 3.99 -14.45
C ASP A 23 2.92 4.45 -13.78
N PRO A 24 2.39 5.63 -14.12
CA PRO A 24 1.10 6.07 -13.65
C PRO A 24 -0.07 5.37 -14.34
N GLY A 25 0.17 4.73 -15.49
CA GLY A 25 -0.87 4.02 -16.25
C GLY A 25 -1.33 2.72 -15.59
N LEU A 26 -0.57 2.21 -14.61
CA LEU A 26 -0.92 1.02 -13.84
C LEU A 26 -1.81 1.33 -12.63
N VAL A 27 -2.04 2.61 -12.35
CA VAL A 27 -2.84 3.04 -11.20
C VAL A 27 -4.30 3.17 -11.59
N ASP A 28 -5.20 2.70 -10.73
CA ASP A 28 -6.63 2.91 -10.90
C ASP A 28 -6.94 4.42 -11.00
N PRO A 29 -7.61 4.89 -12.06
CA PRO A 29 -7.86 6.32 -12.29
C PRO A 29 -8.75 6.97 -11.23
N GLN A 30 -9.43 6.20 -10.39
CA GLN A 30 -10.22 6.72 -9.26
C GLN A 30 -9.35 7.10 -8.05
N LEU A 31 -8.10 6.64 -8.01
CA LEU A 31 -7.13 7.02 -6.99
C LEU A 31 -6.57 8.43 -7.24
N SER A 32 -5.73 8.90 -6.33
CA SER A 32 -5.20 10.26 -6.39
C SER A 32 -4.30 10.48 -7.60
N LYS A 33 -4.34 11.67 -8.17
CA LYS A 33 -3.44 12.06 -9.26
C LYS A 33 -1.99 12.10 -8.81
N GLY A 34 -1.08 11.73 -9.69
CA GLY A 34 0.37 11.74 -9.43
C GLY A 34 0.88 10.48 -8.76
N VAL A 35 0.00 9.53 -8.50
CA VAL A 35 0.39 8.19 -8.02
C VAL A 35 0.97 7.39 -9.17
N ALA A 36 2.00 6.59 -8.89
CA ALA A 36 2.63 5.72 -9.88
C ALA A 36 3.14 4.42 -9.25
N ILE A 37 3.35 3.43 -10.09
CA ILE A 37 3.76 2.07 -9.69
C ILE A 37 5.05 1.70 -10.40
N LYS A 38 5.93 0.96 -9.70
CA LYS A 38 6.98 0.13 -10.29
C LYS A 38 6.64 -1.33 -10.00
N PRO A 39 6.20 -2.11 -11.00
CA PRO A 39 5.91 -3.52 -10.78
C PRO A 39 7.21 -4.28 -10.49
N LEU A 40 7.24 -5.08 -9.45
CA LEU A 40 8.39 -5.89 -9.09
C LEU A 40 8.20 -7.35 -9.50
N ARG A 41 7.00 -7.89 -9.29
CA ARG A 41 6.67 -9.27 -9.60
C ARG A 41 5.18 -9.43 -9.85
N THR A 42 4.84 -10.24 -10.82
CA THR A 42 3.50 -10.82 -10.97
C THR A 42 3.63 -12.33 -11.01
N ASP A 43 2.94 -13.02 -10.12
CA ASP A 43 2.89 -14.48 -10.16
C ASP A 43 2.04 -14.94 -11.36
N PRO A 44 2.59 -15.75 -12.28
CA PRO A 44 1.86 -16.15 -13.48
C PRO A 44 0.71 -17.12 -13.22
N TYR A 45 0.65 -17.74 -12.03
CA TYR A 45 -0.35 -18.73 -11.68
C TYR A 45 -1.45 -18.14 -10.79
N THR A 46 -1.05 -17.42 -9.74
CA THR A 46 -1.98 -16.84 -8.75
C THR A 46 -2.40 -15.41 -9.10
N GLN A 47 -1.64 -14.76 -10.00
CA GLN A 47 -1.77 -13.35 -10.34
C GLN A 47 -1.51 -12.40 -9.14
N GLU A 48 -0.94 -12.90 -8.07
CA GLU A 48 -0.44 -12.09 -6.97
C GLU A 48 0.64 -11.13 -7.48
N VAL A 49 0.64 -9.91 -6.96
CA VAL A 49 1.57 -8.87 -7.36
C VAL A 49 2.38 -8.34 -6.18
N SER A 50 3.60 -7.90 -6.48
CA SER A 50 4.40 -7.07 -5.59
C SER A 50 4.90 -5.88 -6.37
N PHE A 51 4.82 -4.69 -5.78
CA PHE A 51 5.19 -3.45 -6.46
C PHE A 51 5.61 -2.36 -5.48
N LEU A 52 6.33 -1.37 -5.99
CA LEU A 52 6.50 -0.09 -5.31
C LEU A 52 5.39 0.85 -5.75
N TYR A 53 4.90 1.64 -4.81
CA TYR A 53 3.80 2.55 -5.01
C TYR A 53 4.16 3.91 -4.44
N CYS A 54 4.21 4.94 -5.27
CA CYS A 54 4.59 6.27 -4.83
C CYS A 54 3.49 7.30 -5.09
N SER A 55 3.52 8.33 -4.28
CA SER A 55 2.69 9.52 -4.45
C SER A 55 3.45 10.76 -3.99
N PRO A 56 3.32 11.89 -4.71
CA PRO A 56 3.69 13.17 -4.16
C PRO A 56 2.77 13.54 -2.99
N PRO A 57 3.10 14.58 -2.21
CA PRO A 57 2.19 15.09 -1.19
C PRO A 57 0.82 15.40 -1.78
N HIS A 58 -0.22 14.85 -1.17
CA HIS A 58 -1.59 15.20 -1.50
C HIS A 58 -2.45 15.19 -0.25
N ARG A 59 -3.10 16.29 0.01
CA ARG A 59 -4.05 16.42 1.10
C ARG A 59 -5.46 16.31 0.56
N VAL A 60 -6.24 15.47 1.20
CA VAL A 60 -7.69 15.52 1.07
C VAL A 60 -8.19 16.60 2.01
N PRO A 61 -8.86 17.64 1.56
CA PRO A 61 -9.41 18.66 2.45
C PRO A 61 -10.28 18.05 3.53
N LEU A 62 -10.14 18.56 4.76
CA LEU A 62 -10.90 18.09 5.89
C LEU A 62 -12.41 18.14 5.58
N GLY A 63 -13.11 17.05 5.86
CA GLY A 63 -14.54 16.92 5.56
C GLY A 63 -14.90 16.66 4.09
N MET A 64 -13.94 16.65 3.18
CA MET A 64 -14.19 16.20 1.80
C MET A 64 -14.52 14.72 1.81
N ALA A 65 -15.65 14.35 1.25
CA ALA A 65 -16.06 12.95 1.16
C ALA A 65 -15.38 12.27 -0.04
N LYS A 66 -14.80 11.11 0.20
CA LYS A 66 -14.18 10.23 -0.79
C LYS A 66 -14.73 8.81 -0.64
N PRO A 67 -14.78 8.01 -1.71
CA PRO A 67 -15.16 6.61 -1.56
C PRO A 67 -14.10 5.85 -0.77
N GLN A 68 -14.56 4.88 0.01
CA GLN A 68 -13.72 3.79 0.48
C GLN A 68 -13.62 2.74 -0.62
N TRP A 69 -12.66 1.83 -0.49
CA TRP A 69 -12.53 0.69 -1.39
C TRP A 69 -12.21 -0.57 -0.62
N THR A 70 -12.40 -1.69 -1.25
CA THR A 70 -12.03 -3.01 -0.76
C THR A 70 -11.40 -3.83 -1.88
N HIS A 71 -10.81 -4.95 -1.51
CA HIS A 71 -10.16 -5.88 -2.42
C HIS A 71 -10.65 -7.31 -2.14
N PRO A 72 -10.76 -8.17 -3.17
CA PRO A 72 -11.12 -9.59 -2.98
C PRO A 72 -9.94 -10.47 -2.53
N MET A 73 -8.80 -9.87 -2.19
CA MET A 73 -7.59 -10.54 -1.71
C MET A 73 -6.99 -9.76 -0.54
N VAL A 74 -6.01 -10.35 0.13
CA VAL A 74 -5.24 -9.65 1.16
C VAL A 74 -4.29 -8.65 0.52
N GLU A 75 -4.26 -7.42 1.04
CA GLU A 75 -3.26 -6.42 0.70
C GLU A 75 -2.32 -6.16 1.88
N GLU A 76 -1.04 -6.18 1.63
CA GLU A 76 0.01 -5.84 2.59
C GLU A 76 0.76 -4.60 2.12
N LEU A 77 0.98 -3.65 3.02
CA LEU A 77 1.72 -2.42 2.75
C LEU A 77 2.81 -2.21 3.81
N TYR A 78 3.97 -1.77 3.34
CA TYR A 78 5.07 -1.33 4.18
C TYR A 78 5.55 0.04 3.72
N VAL A 79 5.61 1.01 4.63
CA VAL A 79 6.06 2.37 4.32
C VAL A 79 7.59 2.40 4.28
N LEU A 80 8.15 2.58 3.09
CA LEU A 80 9.58 2.71 2.87
C LEU A 80 10.04 4.14 3.16
N GLU A 81 9.24 5.13 2.71
CA GLU A 81 9.53 6.56 2.87
C GLU A 81 8.24 7.35 3.02
N GLY A 82 8.34 8.50 3.70
CA GLY A 82 7.25 9.44 3.85
C GLY A 82 6.20 9.02 4.87
N ASP A 83 4.96 9.40 4.60
CA ASP A 83 3.82 9.10 5.46
C ASP A 83 2.59 8.69 4.63
N TYR A 84 1.83 7.77 5.18
CA TYR A 84 0.57 7.29 4.62
C TYR A 84 -0.54 7.43 5.66
N VAL A 85 -1.58 8.19 5.32
CA VAL A 85 -2.67 8.51 6.25
C VAL A 85 -3.94 7.81 5.81
N TRP A 86 -4.46 6.97 6.68
CA TRP A 86 -5.83 6.45 6.61
C TRP A 86 -6.73 7.38 7.43
N GLY A 87 -7.74 7.98 6.81
CA GLY A 87 -8.50 9.04 7.42
C GLY A 87 -9.12 8.73 8.80
N ASP A 88 -9.54 7.49 8.99
CA ASP A 88 -10.19 7.00 10.20
C ASP A 88 -9.28 6.20 11.14
N LEU A 89 -8.17 5.68 10.64
CA LEU A 89 -7.28 4.80 11.40
C LEU A 89 -6.02 5.50 11.90
N GLY A 90 -5.57 6.54 11.20
CA GLY A 90 -4.39 7.29 11.62
C GLY A 90 -3.28 7.32 10.57
N ARG A 91 -2.09 7.64 11.03
CA ARG A 91 -0.92 7.88 10.20
C ARG A 91 0.13 6.79 10.39
N MET A 92 0.55 6.21 9.29
CA MET A 92 1.76 5.40 9.23
C MET A 92 2.91 6.26 8.71
N ARG A 93 4.07 6.05 9.27
CA ARG A 93 5.35 6.64 8.83
C ARG A 93 6.28 5.55 8.35
N ARG A 94 7.45 5.91 7.88
CA ARG A 94 8.50 4.96 7.52
C ARG A 94 8.65 3.84 8.58
N GLY A 95 8.70 2.61 8.11
CA GLY A 95 8.68 1.41 8.96
C GLY A 95 7.29 0.96 9.39
N GLY A 96 6.25 1.77 9.10
CA GLY A 96 4.87 1.38 9.34
C GLY A 96 4.43 0.25 8.42
N TYR A 97 3.65 -0.66 8.96
CA TYR A 97 3.11 -1.80 8.25
C TYR A 97 1.61 -1.91 8.53
N CYS A 98 0.85 -2.25 7.50
CA CYS A 98 -0.53 -2.71 7.67
C CYS A 98 -0.84 -3.81 6.66
N TRP A 99 -1.89 -4.55 6.95
CA TRP A 99 -2.49 -5.47 6.01
C TRP A 99 -4.01 -5.35 6.10
N TRP A 100 -4.65 -5.57 4.98
CA TRP A 100 -6.09 -5.59 4.86
C TRP A 100 -6.52 -6.98 4.47
N ARG A 101 -7.38 -7.53 5.26
CA ARG A 101 -8.07 -8.75 4.92
C ARG A 101 -8.97 -8.51 3.71
N GLU A 102 -9.22 -9.56 2.95
CA GLU A 102 -10.17 -9.54 1.84
C GLU A 102 -11.54 -8.96 2.27
N ASP A 103 -12.15 -8.22 1.39
CA ASP A 103 -13.49 -7.62 1.51
C ASP A 103 -13.68 -6.63 2.67
N VAL A 104 -12.61 -6.16 3.29
CA VAL A 104 -12.66 -5.09 4.29
C VAL A 104 -12.56 -3.73 3.61
N TYR A 105 -13.57 -2.89 3.79
CA TYR A 105 -13.54 -1.51 3.33
C TYR A 105 -12.51 -0.69 4.10
N HIS A 106 -11.73 0.09 3.37
CA HIS A 106 -10.71 0.98 3.92
C HIS A 106 -10.55 2.23 3.05
N GLY A 107 -9.76 3.20 3.52
CA GLY A 107 -9.68 4.52 2.91
C GLY A 107 -10.72 5.48 3.50
N PRO A 108 -10.82 6.69 3.00
CA PRO A 108 -9.90 7.29 2.04
C PRO A 108 -8.50 7.49 2.61
N SER A 109 -7.52 7.72 1.74
CA SER A 109 -6.13 7.92 2.13
C SER A 109 -5.56 9.25 1.64
N GLY A 110 -4.47 9.67 2.26
CA GLY A 110 -3.73 10.86 1.90
C GLY A 110 -2.31 10.84 2.44
N THR A 111 -1.56 11.89 2.17
CA THR A 111 -0.18 12.03 2.65
C THR A 111 0.20 13.49 2.76
N ASP A 112 0.93 13.85 3.81
CA ASP A 112 1.47 15.20 3.99
C ASP A 112 2.79 15.40 3.25
N THR A 113 3.63 14.36 3.21
CA THR A 113 5.00 14.45 2.71
C THR A 113 5.24 13.71 1.40
N GLY A 114 4.24 12.96 0.95
CA GLY A 114 4.41 11.94 -0.07
C GLY A 114 4.78 10.59 0.56
N TYR A 115 4.77 9.55 -0.24
CA TYR A 115 5.17 8.22 0.20
C TYR A 115 5.83 7.41 -0.89
N ASN A 116 6.62 6.45 -0.45
CA ASN A 116 7.02 5.28 -1.21
C ASN A 116 6.66 4.05 -0.37
N LEU A 117 5.82 3.19 -0.91
CA LEU A 117 5.35 1.98 -0.25
C LEU A 117 5.85 0.75 -1.00
N PHE A 118 6.14 -0.30 -0.27
CA PHE A 118 6.11 -1.64 -0.82
C PHE A 118 4.71 -2.21 -0.61
N VAL A 119 4.12 -2.73 -1.67
CA VAL A 119 2.78 -3.34 -1.64
C VAL A 119 2.85 -4.75 -2.18
N ARG A 120 2.12 -5.65 -1.55
CA ARG A 120 1.97 -7.04 -1.97
C ARG A 120 0.53 -7.49 -1.84
N THR A 121 0.07 -8.28 -2.80
CA THR A 121 -1.21 -8.99 -2.70
C THR A 121 -1.00 -10.46 -2.39
N VAL A 122 -1.95 -11.05 -1.67
CA VAL A 122 -1.99 -12.49 -1.38
C VAL A 122 -3.39 -13.00 -1.67
N GLY A 123 -3.49 -14.04 -2.49
CA GLY A 123 -4.76 -14.63 -2.89
C GLY A 123 -5.31 -14.14 -4.23
N GLY A 124 -4.56 -13.29 -4.95
CA GLY A 124 -4.95 -12.86 -6.29
C GLY A 124 -4.39 -11.50 -6.73
N PRO A 125 -4.81 -11.00 -7.89
CA PRO A 125 -4.40 -9.70 -8.42
C PRO A 125 -5.00 -8.55 -7.61
N LEU A 126 -4.34 -7.40 -7.67
CA LEU A 126 -4.90 -6.16 -7.11
C LEU A 126 -6.13 -5.72 -7.91
N VAL A 127 -7.28 -5.77 -7.28
CA VAL A 127 -8.55 -5.29 -7.82
C VAL A 127 -9.19 -4.36 -6.80
N ASN A 128 -9.56 -3.16 -7.21
CA ASN A 128 -10.24 -2.17 -6.36
C ASN A 128 -11.74 -2.20 -6.60
N HIS A 129 -12.51 -2.41 -5.55
CA HIS A 129 -13.97 -2.27 -5.55
C HIS A 129 -14.34 -1.03 -4.73
N PHE A 130 -14.70 0.05 -5.40
CA PHE A 130 -15.05 1.30 -4.73
C PHE A 130 -16.48 1.28 -4.20
N ALA A 131 -16.64 1.77 -2.97
CA ALA A 131 -17.96 1.97 -2.39
C ALA A 131 -18.72 3.07 -3.14
N THR A 132 -20.03 2.92 -3.24
CA THR A 132 -20.92 3.96 -3.79
C THR A 132 -21.04 5.15 -2.85
N ASP A 133 -21.03 4.86 -1.54
CA ASP A 133 -21.08 5.88 -0.49
C ASP A 133 -19.69 6.47 -0.26
N LYS A 134 -19.69 7.78 -0.01
CA LYS A 134 -18.46 8.52 0.29
C LYS A 134 -18.36 8.77 1.78
N GLN A 135 -17.17 8.59 2.32
CA GLN A 135 -16.86 8.88 3.71
C GLN A 135 -16.09 10.22 3.82
N PRO A 136 -16.36 11.04 4.84
CA PRO A 136 -15.57 12.24 5.08
C PRO A 136 -14.14 11.85 5.45
N PHE A 137 -13.18 12.58 4.89
CA PHE A 137 -11.78 12.40 5.27
C PHE A 137 -11.52 13.14 6.59
N THR A 138 -10.95 12.43 7.53
CA THR A 138 -10.52 12.97 8.82
C THR A 138 -9.01 12.75 8.99
N TRP A 139 -8.27 13.82 9.26
CA TRP A 139 -6.85 13.71 9.59
C TRP A 139 -6.71 13.27 11.05
N THR A 140 -6.68 11.97 11.27
CA THR A 140 -6.50 11.44 12.61
C THR A 140 -5.07 11.61 13.11
N PRO A 141 -4.86 11.67 14.45
CA PRO A 141 -3.53 11.66 15.04
C PRO A 141 -2.73 10.43 14.60
N ALA A 142 -1.42 10.47 14.80
CA ALA A 142 -0.54 9.35 14.47
C ALA A 142 -1.06 8.04 15.08
N HIS A 143 -1.17 7.03 14.23
CA HIS A 143 -1.54 5.70 14.66
C HIS A 143 -0.50 5.16 15.65
N ARG A 144 -0.98 4.62 16.76
CA ARG A 144 -0.14 3.89 17.70
C ARG A 144 -0.36 2.41 17.49
N PRO A 145 0.67 1.64 17.09
CA PRO A 145 0.52 0.21 16.96
C PRO A 145 0.13 -0.38 18.32
N VAL A 146 -0.85 -1.29 18.30
CA VAL A 146 -1.18 -2.09 19.48
C VAL A 146 -0.24 -3.28 19.48
N LEU A 147 0.76 -3.23 20.33
CA LEU A 147 1.68 -4.33 20.53
C LEU A 147 1.27 -5.18 21.73
N PRO A 148 1.53 -6.48 21.70
CA PRO A 148 1.49 -7.29 22.91
C PRO A 148 2.35 -6.64 24.00
N PRO A 149 1.95 -6.72 25.29
CA PRO A 149 2.67 -6.04 26.39
C PRO A 149 4.17 -6.34 26.44
N GLU A 150 4.56 -7.56 26.12
CA GLU A 150 5.95 -8.01 26.08
C GLU A 150 6.78 -7.35 24.96
N LEU A 151 6.13 -6.87 23.89
CA LEU A 151 6.77 -6.19 22.78
C LEU A 151 6.63 -4.66 22.85
N ALA A 152 5.83 -4.14 23.78
CA ALA A 152 5.62 -2.70 23.92
C ALA A 152 6.90 -1.87 24.05
N PRO A 153 7.98 -2.35 24.70
CA PRO A 153 9.25 -1.62 24.75
C PRO A 153 9.93 -1.43 23.39
N TYR A 154 9.61 -2.29 22.41
CA TYR A 154 10.18 -2.25 21.07
C TYR A 154 9.34 -1.43 20.09
N GLY A 155 8.12 -1.05 20.49
CA GLY A 155 7.17 -0.27 19.68
C GLY A 155 7.44 1.23 19.66
N GLN A 156 8.68 1.66 19.87
CA GLN A 156 9.03 3.06 19.73
C GLN A 156 8.95 3.48 18.27
N PRO A 157 8.36 4.65 17.98
CA PRO A 157 8.40 5.19 16.63
C PRO A 157 9.86 5.25 16.17
N LEU A 158 10.10 4.82 14.93
CA LEU A 158 11.39 5.09 14.31
C LEU A 158 11.61 6.61 14.34
N PRO A 159 12.80 7.07 14.74
CA PRO A 159 13.08 8.49 14.72
C PRO A 159 12.84 9.02 13.32
N ASP A 160 12.18 10.19 13.23
CA ASP A 160 12.08 10.93 11.98
C ASP A 160 13.51 11.28 11.54
N THR A 161 14.09 10.42 10.73
CA THR A 161 15.40 10.70 10.15
C THR A 161 15.17 11.54 8.91
N PRO A 162 15.63 12.80 8.89
CA PRO A 162 15.37 13.71 7.77
C PRO A 162 16.13 13.36 6.48
N ASN A 163 16.82 12.24 6.44
CA ASN A 163 17.75 11.86 5.37
C ASN A 163 17.32 10.56 4.69
N TYR A 164 16.26 10.66 3.92
CA TYR A 164 15.94 9.66 2.91
C TYR A 164 15.36 10.36 1.68
#